data_04fd5e7f8edd24f4e20d40fe9d2f9dad
#
_entry.id   04fd5e7f8edd24f4e20d40fe9d2f9dad
#
_cell.length_a   1.000
_cell.length_b   1.000
_cell.length_c   1.000
_cell.angle_alpha   90.00
_cell.angle_beta   90.00
_cell.angle_gamma   90.00
#
_symmetry.space_group_name_H-M   'P 1'
#
loop_
_entity.id
_entity.type
_entity.pdbx_description
1 polymer ?
#
loop_
_entity_poly.entity_id
_entity_poly.type
_entity_poly.pdbx_seq_one_letter_code
_entity_poly.pdbx_strand_id
1 'polypeptide(L)'
;MSNAKILFLGTGTSEGVPRISCLIDKNKSCEVCSDSIKINSKNRRRNTSILIQHKNKNIIIDAGKTFYDSSLNFFPKNNVTSIDGLIITHAHADAIGGLDDLRDWTNNTQKNIQVY
;
A
#
# COMPACT_ATOMS: atom_id res chain seq x y z
N MET A 1 -17.33 1.04 24.06
CA MET A 1 -17.43 1.36 22.62
C MET A 1 -16.16 0.93 21.90
N SER A 2 -16.32 0.23 20.81
CA SER A 2 -15.19 -0.10 19.96
C SER A 2 -14.96 1.01 18.95
N ASN A 3 -13.70 1.44 18.82
CA ASN A 3 -13.31 2.47 17.86
C ASN A 3 -12.73 1.82 16.61
N ALA A 4 -13.09 2.36 15.44
CA ALA A 4 -12.43 2.02 14.19
C ALA A 4 -11.15 2.87 14.08
N LYS A 5 -10.11 2.26 13.54
CA LYS A 5 -8.84 2.94 13.25
C LYS A 5 -8.59 2.83 11.75
N ILE A 6 -8.22 3.95 11.14
CA ILE A 6 -7.85 3.98 9.72
C ILE A 6 -6.36 4.29 9.63
N LEU A 7 -5.66 3.46 8.88
CA LEU A 7 -4.24 3.63 8.60
C LEU A 7 -4.07 3.86 7.11
N PHE A 8 -3.45 4.96 6.72
CA PHE A 8 -3.13 5.24 5.32
C PHE A 8 -1.90 4.44 4.92
N LEU A 9 -2.07 3.48 4.03
CA LEU A 9 -0.99 2.66 3.51
C LEU A 9 -0.30 3.31 2.32
N GLY A 10 -1.02 4.13 1.59
CA GLY A 10 -0.49 4.88 0.46
C GLY A 10 -1.40 6.04 0.10
N THR A 11 -0.82 7.15 -0.29
CA THR A 11 -1.54 8.40 -0.60
C THR A 11 -1.12 8.99 -1.95
N GLY A 12 -0.46 8.20 -2.81
CA GLY A 12 0.03 8.65 -4.10
C GLY A 12 -0.91 8.37 -5.24
N THR A 13 -0.54 8.88 -6.40
CA THR A 13 -1.25 8.62 -7.66
C THR A 13 -0.97 7.21 -8.15
N SER A 14 -1.57 6.85 -9.29
CA SER A 14 -1.38 5.52 -9.90
C SER A 14 0.08 5.18 -10.19
N GLU A 15 0.93 6.15 -10.44
CA GLU A 15 2.36 5.94 -10.68
C GLU A 15 3.20 6.05 -9.43
N GLY A 16 2.63 6.55 -8.33
CA GLY A 16 3.35 6.81 -7.11
C GLY A 16 4.29 8.03 -7.21
N VAL A 17 5.04 8.28 -6.16
CA VAL A 17 6.12 9.28 -6.15
C VAL A 17 7.34 8.60 -5.53
N PRO A 18 8.49 8.51 -6.21
CA PRO A 18 8.82 9.15 -7.49
C PRO A 18 8.22 8.44 -8.71
N ARG A 19 8.08 9.19 -9.80
CA ARG A 19 7.81 8.64 -11.12
C ARG A 19 9.13 8.36 -11.83
N ILE A 20 9.21 7.24 -12.51
CA ILE A 20 10.43 6.89 -13.26
C ILE A 20 10.77 7.94 -14.30
N SER A 21 9.75 8.44 -15.03
CA SER A 21 9.97 9.46 -16.06
C SER A 21 10.60 10.74 -15.50
N CYS A 22 10.31 11.09 -14.26
CA CYS A 22 10.93 12.25 -13.61
C CYS A 22 12.39 11.97 -13.23
N LEU A 23 12.68 10.75 -12.78
CA LEU A 23 14.04 10.41 -12.33
C LEU A 23 15.04 10.24 -13.48
N ILE A 24 14.56 9.78 -14.64
CA ILE A 24 15.42 9.61 -15.83
C ILE A 24 15.49 10.86 -16.68
N ASP A 25 14.73 11.91 -16.37
CA ASP A 25 14.81 13.19 -17.04
C ASP A 25 16.20 13.77 -16.82
N LYS A 26 16.89 14.11 -17.92
CA LYS A 26 18.23 14.66 -17.88
C LYS A 26 18.32 15.97 -17.13
N ASN A 27 17.27 16.77 -17.18
CA ASN A 27 17.24 18.07 -16.52
C ASN A 27 16.84 17.97 -15.04
N LYS A 28 16.32 16.80 -14.61
CA LYS A 28 15.83 16.56 -13.25
C LYS A 28 14.96 17.70 -12.73
N SER A 29 14.05 18.13 -13.56
CA SER A 29 13.22 19.31 -13.30
C SER A 29 12.17 19.09 -12.20
N CYS A 30 11.86 17.84 -11.85
CA CYS A 30 10.91 17.54 -10.79
C CYS A 30 11.63 17.42 -9.45
N GLU A 31 11.60 18.48 -8.66
CA GLU A 31 12.24 18.50 -7.34
C GLU A 31 11.62 17.50 -6.38
N VAL A 32 10.31 17.31 -6.45
CA VAL A 32 9.59 16.39 -5.55
C VAL A 32 10.04 14.94 -5.78
N CYS A 33 10.08 14.50 -7.02
CA CYS A 33 10.53 13.15 -7.34
C CYS A 33 12.00 12.95 -7.00
N SER A 34 12.84 13.94 -7.28
CA SER A 34 14.26 13.87 -6.96
C SER A 34 14.50 13.80 -5.45
N ASP A 35 13.73 14.54 -4.67
CA ASP A 35 13.81 14.47 -3.21
C ASP A 35 13.30 13.13 -2.67
N SER A 36 12.26 12.59 -3.29
CA SER A 36 11.55 11.40 -2.77
C SER A 36 12.40 10.12 -2.74
N ILE A 37 13.53 10.06 -3.45
CA ILE A 37 14.43 8.91 -3.39
C ILE A 37 15.34 8.93 -2.17
N LYS A 38 15.44 10.04 -1.45
CA LYS A 38 16.23 10.13 -0.24
C LYS A 38 15.61 9.33 0.89
N ILE A 39 16.45 8.79 1.76
CA ILE A 39 15.99 8.05 2.94
C ILE A 39 15.10 8.96 3.80
N ASN A 40 13.94 8.44 4.22
CA ASN A 40 12.98 9.14 5.07
C ASN A 40 12.35 10.38 4.43
N SER A 41 12.38 10.50 3.10
CA SER A 41 11.70 11.61 2.44
C SER A 41 10.20 11.57 2.68
N LYS A 42 9.62 12.69 3.07
CA LYS A 42 8.18 12.86 3.23
C LYS A 42 7.45 12.99 1.88
N ASN A 43 8.20 13.11 0.80
CA ASN A 43 7.62 13.24 -0.55
C ASN A 43 7.35 11.88 -1.21
N ARG A 44 7.90 10.79 -0.67
CA ARG A 44 7.64 9.46 -1.22
C ARG A 44 6.19 9.07 -1.01
N ARG A 45 5.53 8.59 -2.08
CA ARG A 45 4.13 8.18 -2.05
C ARG A 45 3.95 6.83 -2.72
N ARG A 46 3.18 5.96 -2.06
CA ARG A 46 2.74 4.67 -2.60
C ARG A 46 1.35 4.80 -3.16
N ASN A 47 0.91 3.82 -3.92
CA ASN A 47 -0.45 3.80 -4.47
C ASN A 47 -1.47 3.94 -3.34
N THR A 48 -2.56 4.64 -3.63
CA THR A 48 -3.63 4.88 -2.66
C THR A 48 -4.17 3.57 -2.10
N SER A 49 -4.14 3.44 -0.80
CA SER A 49 -4.62 2.27 -0.08
C SER A 49 -4.83 2.64 1.39
N ILE A 50 -5.83 2.05 2.01
CA ILE A 50 -6.07 2.20 3.45
C ILE A 50 -6.29 0.83 4.10
N LEU A 51 -5.98 0.77 5.38
CA LEU A 51 -6.32 -0.35 6.25
C LEU A 51 -7.30 0.14 7.29
N ILE A 52 -8.41 -0.56 7.45
CA ILE A 52 -9.40 -0.30 8.48
C ILE A 52 -9.28 -1.40 9.54
N GLN A 53 -9.03 -1.00 10.78
CA GLN A 53 -8.98 -1.91 11.92
C GLN A 53 -10.18 -1.65 12.82
N HIS A 54 -10.98 -2.68 13.04
CA HIS A 54 -12.18 -2.58 13.86
C HIS A 54 -12.51 -3.95 14.46
N LYS A 55 -12.71 -4.02 15.77
CA LYS A 55 -13.08 -5.26 16.47
C LYS A 55 -12.15 -6.42 16.11
N ASN A 56 -10.86 -6.17 16.11
CA ASN A 56 -9.81 -7.15 15.77
C ASN A 56 -9.88 -7.67 14.33
N LYS A 57 -10.54 -6.94 13.45
CA LYS A 57 -10.59 -7.23 12.01
C LYS A 57 -9.77 -6.22 11.24
N ASN A 58 -9.12 -6.69 10.20
CA ASN A 58 -8.29 -5.88 9.30
C ASN A 58 -8.86 -5.95 7.89
N ILE A 59 -9.36 -4.84 7.39
CA ILE A 59 -9.92 -4.72 6.04
C ILE A 59 -9.05 -3.75 5.25
N ILE A 60 -8.57 -4.18 4.10
CA ILE A 60 -7.74 -3.36 3.22
C ILE A 60 -8.60 -2.92 2.03
N ILE A 61 -8.45 -1.66 1.64
CA ILE A 61 -9.06 -1.14 0.41
C ILE A 61 -7.93 -0.87 -0.57
N ASP A 62 -7.93 -1.60 -1.67
CA ASP A 62 -6.95 -1.62 -2.75
C ASP A 62 -5.56 -2.10 -2.32
N ALA A 63 -4.98 -2.94 -3.17
CA ALA A 63 -3.62 -3.45 -3.04
C ALA A 63 -2.92 -3.30 -4.39
N GLY A 64 -2.36 -2.13 -4.62
CA GLY A 64 -1.67 -1.80 -5.87
C GLY A 64 -0.26 -2.36 -5.94
N LYS A 65 0.47 -1.96 -6.97
CA LYS A 65 1.83 -2.45 -7.23
C LYS A 65 2.85 -2.09 -6.14
N THR A 66 2.54 -1.15 -5.25
CA THR A 66 3.40 -0.79 -4.12
C THR A 66 2.93 -1.39 -2.80
N PHE A 67 1.99 -2.33 -2.83
CA PHE A 67 1.42 -2.96 -1.63
C PHE A 67 2.49 -3.66 -0.79
N TYR A 68 3.42 -4.36 -1.40
CA TYR A 68 4.52 -5.03 -0.69
C TYR A 68 5.29 -4.03 0.19
N ASP A 69 5.67 -2.90 -0.40
CA ASP A 69 6.41 -1.86 0.32
C ASP A 69 5.58 -1.25 1.46
N SER A 70 4.30 -1.02 1.23
CA SER A 70 3.38 -0.56 2.28
C SER A 70 3.29 -1.57 3.42
N SER A 71 3.19 -2.85 3.09
CA SER A 71 3.10 -3.93 4.08
C SER A 71 4.34 -3.97 4.97
N LEU A 72 5.52 -3.90 4.38
CA LEU A 72 6.76 -3.88 5.13
C LEU A 72 6.84 -2.69 6.10
N ASN A 73 6.37 -1.53 5.67
CA ASN A 73 6.45 -0.33 6.49
C ASN A 73 5.43 -0.29 7.62
N PHE A 74 4.22 -0.79 7.38
CA PHE A 74 3.11 -0.51 8.30
C PHE A 74 2.61 -1.73 9.08
N PHE A 75 2.69 -2.93 8.52
CA PHE A 75 2.05 -4.07 9.17
C PHE A 75 2.76 -4.52 10.45
N PRO A 76 4.09 -4.69 10.47
CA PRO A 76 4.73 -5.12 11.72
C PRO A 76 4.54 -4.16 12.88
N LYS A 77 4.69 -2.86 12.64
CA LYS A 77 4.60 -1.87 13.73
C LYS A 77 3.17 -1.56 14.17
N ASN A 78 2.17 -2.00 13.39
CA ASN A 78 0.76 -1.82 13.75
C ASN A 78 0.08 -3.13 14.13
N ASN A 79 0.87 -4.18 14.35
CA ASN A 79 0.39 -5.50 14.76
C ASN A 79 -0.65 -6.09 13.80
N VAL A 80 -0.47 -5.88 12.51
CA VAL A 80 -1.32 -6.46 11.47
C VAL A 80 -0.82 -7.86 11.18
N THR A 81 -1.51 -8.87 11.70
CA THR A 81 -1.10 -10.27 11.58
C THR A 81 -2.06 -11.09 10.72
N SER A 82 -3.18 -10.50 10.31
CA SER A 82 -4.15 -11.14 9.44
C SER A 82 -4.83 -10.12 8.56
N ILE A 83 -5.37 -10.57 7.43
CA ILE A 83 -6.17 -9.77 6.52
C ILE A 83 -7.53 -10.46 6.44
N ASP A 84 -8.57 -9.82 6.99
CA ASP A 84 -9.92 -10.37 7.04
C ASP A 84 -10.71 -10.11 5.77
N GLY A 85 -10.33 -9.09 5.04
CA GLY A 85 -10.96 -8.78 3.75
C GLY A 85 -10.16 -7.77 2.97
N LEU A 86 -10.31 -7.85 1.66
CA LEU A 86 -9.73 -6.89 0.72
C LEU A 86 -10.84 -6.41 -0.21
N ILE A 87 -11.05 -5.10 -0.25
CA ILE A 87 -12.04 -4.48 -1.13
C ILE A 87 -11.29 -3.83 -2.28
N ILE A 88 -11.68 -4.16 -3.51
CA ILE A 88 -11.09 -3.62 -4.73
C ILE A 88 -12.01 -2.56 -5.31
N THR A 89 -11.52 -1.36 -5.49
CA THR A 89 -12.31 -0.26 -6.04
C THR A 89 -12.44 -0.31 -7.56
N HIS A 90 -11.39 -0.76 -8.24
CA HIS A 90 -11.36 -0.86 -9.71
C HIS A 90 -10.24 -1.79 -10.15
N ALA A 91 -10.18 -2.10 -11.44
CA ALA A 91 -9.31 -3.16 -11.97
C ALA A 91 -7.99 -2.64 -12.56
N HIS A 92 -7.52 -1.47 -12.18
CA HIS A 92 -6.23 -0.95 -12.61
C HIS A 92 -5.08 -1.44 -11.71
N ALA A 93 -3.86 -1.43 -12.22
CA ALA A 93 -2.69 -1.93 -11.51
C ALA A 93 -2.44 -1.20 -10.17
N ASP A 94 -2.83 0.06 -10.06
CA ASP A 94 -2.71 0.82 -8.82
C ASP A 94 -3.67 0.35 -7.72
N ALA A 95 -4.67 -0.46 -8.07
CA ALA A 95 -5.62 -1.04 -7.12
C ALA A 95 -5.45 -2.55 -6.94
N ILE A 96 -4.99 -3.29 -7.95
CA ILE A 96 -4.93 -4.76 -7.92
C ILE A 96 -3.53 -5.33 -8.17
N GLY A 97 -2.55 -4.51 -8.56
CA GLY A 97 -1.23 -4.99 -8.95
C GLY A 97 -0.44 -5.69 -7.84
N GLY A 98 -0.84 -5.54 -6.59
CA GLY A 98 -0.21 -6.19 -5.45
C GLY A 98 -0.89 -7.47 -4.97
N LEU A 99 -1.91 -7.96 -5.68
CA LEU A 99 -2.63 -9.17 -5.25
C LEU A 99 -1.74 -10.40 -5.14
N ASP A 100 -0.71 -10.49 -5.98
CA ASP A 100 0.21 -11.63 -5.93
C ASP A 100 1.00 -11.69 -4.62
N ASP A 101 1.22 -10.58 -3.97
CA ASP A 101 1.91 -10.54 -2.68
C ASP A 101 1.09 -11.19 -1.56
N LEU A 102 -0.21 -11.37 -1.78
CA LEU A 102 -1.06 -12.06 -0.81
C LEU A 102 -0.78 -13.57 -0.73
N ARG A 103 -0.05 -14.13 -1.67
CA ARG A 103 0.34 -15.56 -1.62
C ARG A 103 1.14 -15.87 -0.36
N ASP A 104 2.01 -14.98 0.06
CA ASP A 104 2.77 -15.17 1.28
C ASP A 104 1.84 -15.35 2.48
N TRP A 105 0.78 -14.53 2.54
CA TRP A 105 -0.23 -14.62 3.59
C TRP A 105 -0.98 -15.95 3.57
N THR A 106 -1.48 -16.34 2.41
CA THR A 106 -2.28 -17.57 2.29
C THR A 106 -1.44 -18.84 2.39
N ASN A 107 -0.14 -18.75 2.12
CA ASN A 107 0.77 -19.88 2.28
C ASN A 107 1.27 -20.03 3.73
N ASN A 108 1.41 -18.94 4.47
CA ASN A 108 2.16 -18.96 5.72
C ASN A 108 1.40 -18.44 6.95
N THR A 109 0.34 -17.65 6.78
CA THR A 109 -0.32 -17.02 7.93
C THR A 109 -1.80 -17.36 8.08
N GLN A 110 -2.52 -17.53 7.00
CA GLN A 110 -3.96 -17.78 7.04
C GLN A 110 -4.42 -18.58 5.82
N LYS A 111 -5.56 -19.24 5.94
CA LYS A 111 -6.04 -20.18 4.93
C LYS A 111 -6.47 -19.49 3.64
N ASN A 112 -7.16 -18.36 3.75
CA ASN A 112 -7.63 -17.59 2.60
C ASN A 112 -7.81 -16.12 2.97
N ILE A 113 -8.03 -15.29 1.95
CA ILE A 113 -8.37 -13.87 2.10
C ILE A 113 -9.59 -13.62 1.23
N GLN A 114 -10.65 -13.07 1.83
CA GLN A 114 -11.84 -12.69 1.08
C GLN A 114 -11.56 -11.41 0.28
N VAL A 115 -11.88 -11.45 -1.02
CA VAL A 115 -11.68 -10.32 -1.92
C VAL A 115 -13.05 -9.93 -2.49
N TYR A 116 -13.38 -8.65 -2.43
CA TYR A 116 -14.66 -8.10 -2.88
C TYR A 116 -14.47 -7.05 -3.96
#